data_77a4b045aa2ebe7232a94060fb0a501c
#
_entry.id   77a4b045aa2ebe7232a94060fb0a501c
#
_cell.length_a   1.000
_cell.length_b   1.000
_cell.length_c   1.000
_cell.angle_alpha   90.00
_cell.angle_beta   90.00
_cell.angle_gamma   90.00
#
_symmetry.space_group_name_H-M   'P 1'
#
loop_
_entity.id
_entity.type
_entity.pdbx_description
1 polymer ?
#
loop_
_entity_poly.entity_id
_entity_poly.type
_entity_poly.pdbx_seq_one_letter_code
_entity_poly.pdbx_strand_id
1 'polypeptide(L)'
;MKSLLLRTLLLALGIGSLSLPAVAQGVEVYPNPQRRFALSDTIAFRIFDYAQWRAYYLRLHCDSTTKPVEPERIQLLQIGSSHQSFVDYGRLRADSIWNASVKARKKEGEFIGEWNASLGRMFTELKLLFDRSTGNLDAYGKISINKYHYREPIPSLQWRLEKGDSTVLGYPCHKATTRFRGRDYVAWYTEEIAYPYGPYKFGGLPGLITCIYDTQCEYIYTLVGFEQAPSADYIYERALVHWLFETKREVFARLLRQYHEQPTLFKSDLVQPASRRRRILRPPKPYHPIELE
;
A
#
# COMPACT_ATOMS: atom_id res chain seq x y z
N MET A 1 5.07 18.08 -49.78
CA MET A 1 4.36 16.79 -49.66
C MET A 1 5.03 15.77 -48.72
N LYS A 2 6.26 15.98 -48.20
CA LYS A 2 6.94 15.03 -47.30
C LYS A 2 6.72 15.26 -45.82
N SER A 3 6.08 16.34 -45.41
CA SER A 3 5.86 16.67 -43.98
C SER A 3 4.48 16.24 -43.44
N LEU A 4 3.56 15.84 -44.31
CA LEU A 4 2.20 15.44 -43.90
C LEU A 4 2.10 13.93 -43.58
N LEU A 5 2.97 13.13 -44.14
CA LEU A 5 3.02 11.66 -43.90
C LEU A 5 3.69 11.30 -42.57
N LEU A 6 4.52 12.20 -42.02
CA LEU A 6 5.21 11.94 -40.74
C LEU A 6 4.29 12.25 -39.53
N ARG A 7 3.29 13.12 -39.70
CA ARG A 7 2.36 13.45 -38.61
C ARG A 7 1.24 12.41 -38.42
N THR A 8 0.88 11.70 -39.45
CA THR A 8 -0.11 10.61 -39.36
C THR A 8 0.48 9.32 -38.79
N LEU A 9 1.77 9.11 -38.93
CA LEU A 9 2.46 7.93 -38.35
C LEU A 9 2.67 8.05 -36.84
N LEU A 10 2.83 9.26 -36.31
CA LEU A 10 3.00 9.51 -34.86
C LEU A 10 1.70 9.46 -34.07
N LEU A 11 0.55 9.68 -34.74
CA LEU A 11 -0.76 9.51 -34.11
C LEU A 11 -1.25 8.07 -34.05
N ALA A 12 -0.73 7.20 -34.91
CA ALA A 12 -1.00 5.75 -34.86
C ALA A 12 -0.13 5.00 -33.81
N LEU A 13 0.99 5.60 -33.38
CA LEU A 13 1.86 5.05 -32.33
C LEU A 13 1.48 5.52 -30.90
N GLY A 14 0.57 6.48 -30.79
CA GLY A 14 0.09 7.02 -29.51
C GLY A 14 -1.05 6.21 -28.86
N ILE A 15 -1.57 5.18 -29.53
CA ILE A 15 -2.50 4.19 -28.95
C ILE A 15 -1.73 2.88 -28.72
N GLY A 16 -0.45 3.00 -28.39
CA GLY A 16 0.38 1.91 -27.98
C GLY A 16 -0.03 1.45 -26.58
N SER A 17 -0.85 0.43 -26.55
CA SER A 17 -0.91 -0.61 -25.52
C SER A 17 -0.56 -0.13 -24.11
N LEU A 18 -1.52 0.51 -23.42
CA LEU A 18 -1.61 0.39 -21.99
C LEU A 18 -1.96 -1.07 -21.68
N SER A 19 -0.98 -1.96 -21.86
CA SER A 19 -1.04 -3.30 -21.31
C SER A 19 -0.99 -3.15 -19.81
N LEU A 20 -2.15 -3.17 -19.19
CA LEU A 20 -2.24 -3.40 -17.77
C LEU A 20 -1.66 -4.77 -17.48
N PRO A 21 -0.64 -4.92 -16.65
CA PRO A 21 -0.48 -6.20 -16.03
C PRO A 21 -1.78 -6.42 -15.23
N ALA A 22 -2.58 -7.37 -15.65
CA ALA A 22 -3.62 -7.92 -14.81
C ALA A 22 -2.90 -8.58 -13.65
N VAL A 23 -2.71 -7.82 -12.59
CA VAL A 23 -1.99 -8.23 -11.38
C VAL A 23 -2.78 -9.31 -10.62
N ALA A 24 -3.99 -9.60 -11.05
CA ALA A 24 -4.76 -10.73 -10.60
C ALA A 24 -4.65 -11.85 -11.65
N GLN A 25 -3.75 -12.81 -11.43
CA GLN A 25 -3.71 -14.13 -12.10
C GLN A 25 -2.77 -14.32 -13.29
N GLY A 26 -1.81 -13.44 -13.58
CA GLY A 26 -0.82 -13.70 -14.63
C GLY A 26 -1.38 -13.79 -16.07
N VAL A 27 -2.60 -13.31 -16.29
CA VAL A 27 -3.23 -13.17 -17.60
C VAL A 27 -3.11 -11.70 -18.01
N GLU A 28 -2.46 -11.44 -19.13
CA GLU A 28 -2.53 -10.13 -19.77
C GLU A 28 -3.95 -9.95 -20.31
N VAL A 29 -4.74 -9.12 -19.60
CA VAL A 29 -6.08 -8.75 -20.06
C VAL A 29 -5.95 -7.45 -20.84
N TYR A 30 -6.16 -7.51 -22.13
CA TYR A 30 -6.26 -6.31 -22.97
C TYR A 30 -7.59 -5.62 -22.64
N PRO A 31 -7.59 -4.28 -22.38
CA PRO A 31 -8.81 -3.55 -22.14
C PRO A 31 -9.77 -3.68 -23.33
N ASN A 32 -10.98 -4.12 -23.07
CA ASN A 32 -12.06 -4.06 -24.05
C ASN A 32 -13.06 -2.98 -23.63
N PRO A 33 -13.06 -1.79 -24.25
CA PRO A 33 -13.88 -0.66 -23.82
C PRO A 33 -15.38 -0.96 -23.74
N GLN A 34 -15.86 -1.95 -24.50
CA GLN A 34 -17.27 -2.35 -24.54
C GLN A 34 -17.60 -3.49 -23.57
N ARG A 35 -16.60 -4.10 -22.93
CA ARG A 35 -16.81 -5.19 -21.99
C ARG A 35 -17.64 -4.72 -20.81
N ARG A 36 -18.58 -5.56 -20.38
CA ARG A 36 -19.32 -5.41 -19.11
C ARG A 36 -18.98 -6.56 -18.20
N PHE A 37 -18.89 -6.26 -16.95
CA PHE A 37 -18.63 -7.25 -15.91
C PHE A 37 -19.95 -7.76 -15.30
N ALA A 38 -19.99 -9.03 -14.92
CA ALA A 38 -21.08 -9.59 -14.15
C ALA A 38 -20.98 -9.16 -12.68
N LEU A 39 -22.07 -9.24 -11.92
CA LEU A 39 -22.03 -8.96 -10.47
C LEU A 39 -21.11 -9.92 -9.71
N SER A 40 -20.91 -11.14 -10.23
CA SER A 40 -19.92 -12.08 -9.71
C SER A 40 -18.47 -11.61 -9.83
N ASP A 41 -18.20 -10.61 -10.67
CA ASP A 41 -16.86 -10.02 -10.84
C ASP A 41 -16.56 -8.95 -9.79
N THR A 42 -17.50 -8.65 -8.87
CA THR A 42 -17.20 -7.79 -7.72
C THR A 42 -16.17 -8.45 -6.81
N ILE A 43 -15.29 -7.61 -6.25
CA ILE A 43 -14.34 -8.07 -5.25
C ILE A 43 -15.12 -8.38 -3.97
N ALA A 44 -15.13 -9.64 -3.56
CA ALA A 44 -15.72 -10.04 -2.29
C ALA A 44 -14.81 -9.63 -1.12
N PHE A 45 -15.42 -9.03 -0.10
CA PHE A 45 -14.75 -8.57 1.12
C PHE A 45 -15.11 -9.41 2.31
N ARG A 46 -14.11 -9.79 3.10
CA ARG A 46 -14.29 -10.20 4.49
C ARG A 46 -14.17 -8.93 5.34
N ILE A 47 -15.30 -8.46 5.85
CA ILE A 47 -15.39 -7.24 6.66
C ILE A 47 -15.11 -7.61 8.11
N PHE A 48 -14.27 -6.83 8.78
CA PHE A 48 -13.91 -6.99 10.20
C PHE A 48 -14.55 -5.92 11.07
N ASP A 49 -14.64 -4.67 10.55
CA ASP A 49 -15.18 -3.52 11.26
C ASP A 49 -15.59 -2.43 10.26
N TYR A 50 -16.10 -1.33 10.77
CA TYR A 50 -16.39 -0.10 10.03
C TYR A 50 -15.50 1.01 10.56
N ALA A 51 -14.84 1.73 9.66
CA ALA A 51 -14.04 2.87 10.05
C ALA A 51 -14.96 3.99 10.57
N GLN A 52 -14.56 4.60 11.66
CA GLN A 52 -15.16 5.82 12.23
C GLN A 52 -14.34 7.04 11.81
N TRP A 53 -13.01 6.88 11.70
CA TRP A 53 -12.08 7.93 11.34
C TRP A 53 -11.07 7.47 10.33
N ARG A 54 -10.56 8.44 9.56
CA ARG A 54 -9.48 8.27 8.58
C ARG A 54 -8.35 9.24 8.88
N ALA A 55 -7.13 8.73 8.95
CA ALA A 55 -5.92 9.53 9.00
C ALA A 55 -5.07 9.23 7.76
N TYR A 56 -4.81 10.26 6.96
CA TYR A 56 -4.03 10.17 5.73
C TYR A 56 -2.59 10.57 5.99
N TYR A 57 -1.67 9.69 5.65
CA TYR A 57 -0.25 9.92 5.82
C TYR A 57 0.44 10.01 4.47
N LEU A 58 1.11 11.14 4.24
CA LEU A 58 2.10 11.24 3.17
C LEU A 58 3.33 10.45 3.61
N ARG A 59 3.71 9.47 2.79
CA ARG A 59 4.92 8.69 3.00
C ARG A 59 6.00 9.14 2.02
N LEU A 60 7.17 9.45 2.58
CA LEU A 60 8.41 9.62 1.83
C LEU A 60 9.34 8.46 2.15
N HIS A 61 10.04 7.99 1.14
CA HIS A 61 11.14 7.05 1.29
C HIS A 61 12.35 7.64 0.55
N CYS A 62 13.41 7.88 1.30
CA CYS A 62 14.62 8.51 0.82
C CYS A 62 15.80 7.52 0.88
N ASP A 63 16.80 7.75 0.06
CA ASP A 63 18.08 7.08 0.17
C ASP A 63 18.94 7.70 1.29
N SER A 64 20.12 7.12 1.52
CA SER A 64 21.06 7.60 2.53
C SER A 64 21.55 9.04 2.30
N THR A 65 21.26 9.66 1.15
CA THR A 65 21.57 11.06 0.84
C THR A 65 20.33 11.97 1.02
N THR A 66 19.25 11.48 1.62
CA THR A 66 17.95 12.15 1.80
C THR A 66 17.24 12.51 0.51
N LYS A 67 17.63 11.89 -0.61
CA LYS A 67 16.91 12.04 -1.88
C LYS A 67 15.74 11.06 -1.94
N PRO A 68 14.55 11.51 -2.33
CA PRO A 68 13.42 10.63 -2.55
C PRO A 68 13.77 9.56 -3.60
N VAL A 69 13.70 8.28 -3.23
CA VAL A 69 13.89 7.14 -4.16
C VAL A 69 12.58 6.71 -4.81
N GLU A 70 11.48 7.25 -4.32
CA GLU A 70 10.13 6.94 -4.78
C GLU A 70 9.26 8.19 -4.73
N PRO A 71 8.24 8.28 -5.60
CA PRO A 71 7.26 9.35 -5.53
C PRO A 71 6.53 9.35 -4.19
N GLU A 72 6.10 10.51 -3.75
CA GLU A 72 5.23 10.68 -2.58
C GLU A 72 3.97 9.82 -2.70
N ARG A 73 3.59 9.14 -1.62
CA ARG A 73 2.45 8.22 -1.59
C ARG A 73 1.59 8.44 -0.36
N ILE A 74 0.30 8.31 -0.55
CA ILE A 74 -0.66 8.40 0.54
C ILE A 74 -0.97 7.00 1.06
N GLN A 75 -0.79 6.83 2.36
CA GLN A 75 -1.25 5.68 3.10
C GLN A 75 -2.36 6.09 4.06
N LEU A 76 -3.32 5.22 4.26
CA LEU A 76 -4.50 5.48 5.05
C LEU A 76 -4.50 4.60 6.29
N LEU A 77 -4.65 5.23 7.45
CA LEU A 77 -5.05 4.58 8.69
C LEU A 77 -6.57 4.73 8.83
N GLN A 78 -7.29 3.61 8.77
CA GLN A 78 -8.71 3.53 9.12
C GLN A 78 -8.81 3.12 10.59
N ILE A 79 -9.60 3.86 11.35
CA ILE A 79 -9.82 3.63 12.79
C ILE A 79 -11.27 3.22 12.99
N GLY A 80 -11.49 1.98 13.36
CA GLY A 80 -12.79 1.43 13.74
C GLY A 80 -12.93 1.26 15.25
N SER A 81 -14.00 0.61 15.68
CA SER A 81 -14.30 0.37 17.10
C SER A 81 -13.43 -0.72 17.71
N SER A 82 -13.17 -1.79 17.00
CA SER A 82 -12.41 -2.97 17.42
C SER A 82 -11.18 -3.23 16.56
N HIS A 83 -11.23 -2.81 15.29
CA HIS A 83 -10.14 -3.01 14.35
C HIS A 83 -9.63 -1.69 13.77
N GLN A 84 -8.39 -1.72 13.33
CA GLN A 84 -7.78 -0.68 12.51
C GLN A 84 -7.15 -1.31 11.28
N SER A 85 -7.05 -0.55 10.21
CA SER A 85 -6.23 -0.98 9.07
C SER A 85 -5.28 0.14 8.64
N PHE A 86 -4.07 -0.26 8.25
CA PHE A 86 -3.12 0.62 7.59
C PHE A 86 -2.87 0.09 6.18
N VAL A 87 -3.25 0.87 5.17
CA VAL A 87 -3.32 0.41 3.78
C VAL A 87 -2.88 1.51 2.83
N ASP A 88 -2.38 1.13 1.67
CA ASP A 88 -2.15 2.06 0.56
C ASP A 88 -3.49 2.62 0.06
N TYR A 89 -3.64 3.95 0.05
CA TYR A 89 -4.89 4.61 -0.33
C TYR A 89 -5.26 4.36 -1.79
N GLY A 90 -4.28 4.24 -2.68
CA GLY A 90 -4.50 3.90 -4.08
C GLY A 90 -5.18 2.53 -4.23
N ARG A 91 -4.81 1.57 -3.37
CA ARG A 91 -5.44 0.25 -3.34
C ARG A 91 -6.89 0.30 -2.91
N LEU A 92 -7.18 0.98 -1.83
CA LEU A 92 -8.55 1.12 -1.31
C LEU A 92 -9.45 1.81 -2.34
N ARG A 93 -8.96 2.88 -2.98
CA ARG A 93 -9.68 3.54 -4.07
C ARG A 93 -9.94 2.63 -5.26
N ALA A 94 -8.94 1.87 -5.69
CA ALA A 94 -9.09 0.95 -6.81
C ALA A 94 -10.15 -0.11 -6.53
N ASP A 95 -10.19 -0.69 -5.33
CA ASP A 95 -11.21 -1.66 -4.93
C ASP A 95 -12.62 -1.04 -4.92
N SER A 96 -12.74 0.20 -4.45
CA SER A 96 -14.00 0.94 -4.43
C SER A 96 -14.50 1.26 -5.84
N ILE A 97 -13.62 1.79 -6.70
CA ILE A 97 -13.95 2.10 -8.10
C ILE A 97 -14.43 0.85 -8.83
N TRP A 98 -13.70 -0.26 -8.68
CA TRP A 98 -14.06 -1.53 -9.30
C TRP A 98 -15.46 -1.98 -8.87
N ASN A 99 -15.67 -2.13 -7.57
CA ASN A 99 -16.94 -2.63 -7.05
C ASN A 99 -18.13 -1.71 -7.38
N ALA A 100 -17.95 -0.38 -7.28
CA ALA A 100 -18.99 0.57 -7.65
C ALA A 100 -19.33 0.50 -9.15
N SER A 101 -18.31 0.39 -10.01
CA SER A 101 -18.50 0.34 -11.46
C SER A 101 -19.16 -0.95 -11.92
N VAL A 102 -18.75 -2.10 -11.35
CA VAL A 102 -19.37 -3.40 -11.64
C VAL A 102 -20.83 -3.42 -11.18
N LYS A 103 -21.13 -2.93 -9.96
CA LYS A 103 -22.49 -2.81 -9.45
C LYS A 103 -23.37 -1.90 -10.31
N ALA A 104 -22.81 -0.79 -10.79
CA ALA A 104 -23.49 0.15 -11.69
C ALA A 104 -23.54 -0.35 -13.14
N ARG A 105 -23.03 -1.54 -13.45
CA ARG A 105 -22.97 -2.15 -14.78
C ARG A 105 -22.30 -1.25 -15.84
N LYS A 106 -21.30 -0.47 -15.42
CA LYS A 106 -20.51 0.37 -16.35
C LYS A 106 -19.75 -0.51 -17.33
N LYS A 107 -19.50 0.03 -18.52
CA LYS A 107 -18.56 -0.58 -19.46
C LYS A 107 -17.13 -0.39 -18.96
N GLU A 108 -16.23 -1.31 -19.29
CA GLU A 108 -14.82 -1.25 -18.89
C GLU A 108 -14.17 0.10 -19.24
N GLY A 109 -14.41 0.61 -20.45
CA GLY A 109 -13.87 1.90 -20.89
C GLY A 109 -14.32 3.12 -20.07
N GLU A 110 -15.43 3.01 -19.33
CA GLU A 110 -15.96 4.14 -18.53
C GLU A 110 -15.25 4.31 -17.18
N PHE A 111 -14.53 3.31 -16.70
CA PHE A 111 -13.88 3.37 -15.37
C PHE A 111 -12.44 2.87 -15.33
N ILE A 112 -11.99 2.12 -16.34
CA ILE A 112 -10.67 1.47 -16.30
C ILE A 112 -9.52 2.48 -16.18
N GLY A 113 -9.68 3.68 -16.78
CA GLY A 113 -8.69 4.75 -16.68
C GLY A 113 -8.51 5.24 -15.24
N GLU A 114 -9.60 5.48 -14.51
CA GLU A 114 -9.55 5.91 -13.12
C GLU A 114 -9.03 4.81 -12.20
N TRP A 115 -9.47 3.57 -12.45
CA TRP A 115 -8.99 2.39 -11.72
C TRP A 115 -7.48 2.23 -11.86
N ASN A 116 -6.95 2.35 -13.09
CA ASN A 116 -5.52 2.29 -13.38
C ASN A 116 -4.74 3.43 -12.73
N ALA A 117 -5.27 4.65 -12.80
CA ALA A 117 -4.65 5.80 -12.15
C ALA A 117 -4.54 5.59 -10.64
N SER A 118 -5.54 4.95 -10.01
CA SER A 118 -5.50 4.60 -8.59
C SER A 118 -4.44 3.55 -8.28
N LEU A 119 -4.34 2.50 -9.10
CA LEU A 119 -3.28 1.48 -8.95
C LEU A 119 -1.89 2.04 -9.25
N GLY A 120 -1.75 2.93 -10.22
CA GLY A 120 -0.48 3.60 -10.53
C GLY A 120 0.06 4.48 -9.41
N ARG A 121 -0.81 4.90 -8.48
CA ARG A 121 -0.43 5.60 -7.25
C ARG A 121 -0.12 4.66 -6.09
N MET A 122 -0.36 3.37 -6.25
CA MET A 122 -0.06 2.37 -5.23
C MET A 122 1.45 2.14 -5.14
N PHE A 123 1.96 2.18 -3.92
CA PHE A 123 3.38 1.94 -3.61
C PHE A 123 3.59 0.53 -3.09
N THR A 124 2.74 0.09 -2.19
CA THR A 124 2.88 -1.20 -1.52
C THR A 124 1.58 -1.97 -1.52
N GLU A 125 1.69 -3.27 -1.65
CA GLU A 125 0.56 -4.16 -1.39
C GLU A 125 0.53 -4.63 0.07
N LEU A 126 1.41 -4.09 0.94
CA LEU A 126 1.36 -4.38 2.36
C LEU A 126 0.14 -3.70 2.98
N LYS A 127 -0.68 -4.52 3.64
CA LYS A 127 -1.81 -4.10 4.44
C LYS A 127 -1.65 -4.66 5.83
N LEU A 128 -1.87 -3.82 6.82
CA LEU A 128 -1.85 -4.18 8.23
C LEU A 128 -3.28 -4.10 8.77
N LEU A 129 -3.70 -5.15 9.45
CA LEU A 129 -4.99 -5.22 10.11
C LEU A 129 -4.76 -5.50 11.58
N PHE A 130 -5.14 -4.57 12.44
CA PHE A 130 -4.96 -4.66 13.88
C PHE A 130 -6.28 -5.08 14.53
N ASP A 131 -6.26 -6.18 15.26
CA ASP A 131 -7.36 -6.62 16.12
C ASP A 131 -7.03 -6.25 17.57
N ARG A 132 -7.73 -5.24 18.08
CA ARG A 132 -7.53 -4.72 19.44
C ARG A 132 -8.06 -5.66 20.52
N SER A 133 -9.03 -6.48 20.19
CA SER A 133 -9.63 -7.42 21.14
C SER A 133 -8.67 -8.55 21.48
N THR A 134 -7.89 -8.99 20.50
CA THR A 134 -6.91 -10.08 20.68
C THR A 134 -5.48 -9.58 20.85
N GLY A 135 -5.22 -8.30 20.60
CA GLY A 135 -3.87 -7.73 20.63
C GLY A 135 -2.98 -8.23 19.48
N ASN A 136 -3.57 -8.70 18.39
CA ASN A 136 -2.85 -9.23 17.25
C ASN A 136 -2.89 -8.30 16.04
N LEU A 137 -1.85 -8.38 15.23
CA LEU A 137 -1.70 -7.75 13.94
C LEU A 137 -1.60 -8.82 12.86
N ASP A 138 -2.50 -8.77 11.88
CA ASP A 138 -2.43 -9.54 10.64
C ASP A 138 -1.80 -8.67 9.54
N ALA A 139 -0.74 -9.15 8.93
CA ALA A 139 -0.05 -8.48 7.84
C ALA A 139 -0.20 -9.26 6.54
N TYR A 140 -0.75 -8.60 5.53
CA TYR A 140 -0.92 -9.13 4.18
C TYR A 140 0.04 -8.41 3.25
N GLY A 141 0.93 -9.15 2.61
CA GLY A 141 1.92 -8.60 1.71
C GLY A 141 2.03 -9.41 0.42
N LYS A 142 2.68 -8.82 -0.59
CA LYS A 142 2.92 -9.48 -1.87
C LYS A 142 4.39 -9.45 -2.23
N ILE A 143 4.90 -10.58 -2.67
CA ILE A 143 6.24 -10.72 -3.21
C ILE A 143 6.09 -11.35 -4.60
N SER A 144 6.44 -10.62 -5.65
CA SER A 144 6.17 -11.00 -7.03
C SER A 144 4.66 -11.21 -7.27
N ILE A 145 4.24 -12.44 -7.58
CA ILE A 145 2.83 -12.81 -7.79
C ILE A 145 2.17 -13.42 -6.56
N ASN A 146 2.98 -13.86 -5.59
CA ASN A 146 2.51 -14.58 -4.43
C ASN A 146 2.08 -13.61 -3.33
N LYS A 147 0.97 -13.92 -2.68
CA LYS A 147 0.49 -13.20 -1.50
C LYS A 147 0.84 -13.99 -0.26
N TYR A 148 1.25 -13.26 0.77
CA TYR A 148 1.67 -13.80 2.05
C TYR A 148 0.86 -13.17 3.16
N HIS A 149 0.57 -13.96 4.17
CA HIS A 149 -0.03 -13.53 5.41
C HIS A 149 0.86 -13.98 6.57
N TYR A 150 1.06 -13.09 7.52
CA TYR A 150 1.64 -13.45 8.81
C TYR A 150 0.93 -12.71 9.93
N ARG A 151 0.92 -13.33 11.09
CA ARG A 151 0.36 -12.75 12.33
C ARG A 151 1.46 -12.55 13.34
N GLU A 152 1.42 -11.42 14.02
CA GLU A 152 2.29 -11.12 15.16
C GLU A 152 1.49 -10.33 16.22
N PRO A 153 1.96 -10.29 17.49
CA PRO A 153 1.40 -9.37 18.48
C PRO A 153 1.55 -7.91 18.01
N ILE A 154 0.57 -7.07 18.32
CA ILE A 154 0.70 -5.61 18.10
C ILE A 154 1.93 -5.13 18.87
N PRO A 155 2.90 -4.45 18.22
CA PRO A 155 4.11 -4.02 18.90
C PRO A 155 3.82 -3.08 20.06
N SER A 156 4.37 -3.37 21.23
CA SER A 156 4.41 -2.47 22.38
C SER A 156 5.71 -1.70 22.35
N LEU A 157 5.63 -0.42 21.97
CA LEU A 157 6.79 0.44 21.81
C LEU A 157 7.12 1.15 23.12
N GLN A 158 8.42 1.20 23.45
CA GLN A 158 8.91 1.96 24.60
C GLN A 158 9.24 3.37 24.15
N TRP A 159 8.35 4.32 24.46
CA TRP A 159 8.51 5.72 24.13
C TRP A 159 9.23 6.50 25.22
N ARG A 160 10.17 7.35 24.82
CA ARG A 160 10.76 8.36 25.66
C ARG A 160 10.23 9.72 25.22
N LEU A 161 9.49 10.38 26.12
CA LEU A 161 8.99 11.73 25.87
C LEU A 161 10.14 12.73 25.91
N GLU A 162 10.21 13.61 24.95
CA GLU A 162 11.27 14.60 24.80
C GLU A 162 10.69 16.02 24.88
N LYS A 163 11.52 16.97 25.29
CA LYS A 163 11.16 18.38 25.17
C LYS A 163 11.14 18.78 23.69
N GLY A 164 10.15 19.53 23.30
CA GLY A 164 10.01 20.07 21.94
C GLY A 164 8.55 20.15 21.55
N ASP A 165 8.22 21.24 20.90
CA ASP A 165 6.88 21.53 20.38
C ASP A 165 6.96 21.70 18.87
N SER A 166 5.94 21.27 18.18
CA SER A 166 5.78 21.41 16.73
C SER A 166 4.31 21.57 16.39
N THR A 167 4.02 21.92 15.16
CA THR A 167 2.66 21.95 14.65
C THR A 167 2.60 21.16 13.34
N VAL A 168 1.71 20.17 13.29
CA VAL A 168 1.46 19.36 12.09
C VAL A 168 -0.01 19.41 11.76
N LEU A 169 -0.35 19.77 10.54
CA LEU A 169 -1.74 19.94 10.07
C LEU A 169 -2.60 20.84 11.01
N GLY A 170 -1.97 21.84 11.65
CA GLY A 170 -2.62 22.74 12.59
C GLY A 170 -2.73 22.21 14.02
N TYR A 171 -2.40 20.96 14.30
CA TYR A 171 -2.40 20.38 15.64
C TYR A 171 -1.10 20.65 16.38
N PRO A 172 -1.14 21.14 17.65
CA PRO A 172 0.03 21.19 18.50
C PRO A 172 0.51 19.76 18.80
N CYS A 173 1.81 19.55 18.70
CA CYS A 173 2.43 18.24 18.81
C CYS A 173 3.57 18.21 19.80
N HIS A 174 3.65 17.15 20.58
CA HIS A 174 4.74 16.83 21.49
C HIS A 174 5.69 15.80 20.87
N LYS A 175 6.94 15.84 21.30
CA LYS A 175 8.01 14.99 20.78
C LYS A 175 8.19 13.72 21.61
N ALA A 176 8.39 12.60 20.93
CA ALA A 176 8.78 11.34 21.56
C ALA A 176 9.80 10.60 20.69
N THR A 177 10.62 9.75 21.31
CA THR A 177 11.59 8.90 20.61
C THR A 177 11.43 7.44 21.01
N THR A 178 11.74 6.54 20.11
CA THR A 178 11.74 5.09 20.36
C THR A 178 12.72 4.37 19.44
N ARG A 179 13.10 3.15 19.84
CA ARG A 179 13.80 2.21 18.96
C ARG A 179 12.85 1.10 18.57
N PHE A 180 12.74 0.84 17.27
CA PHE A 180 11.90 -0.23 16.74
C PHE A 180 12.58 -0.94 15.58
N ARG A 181 12.68 -2.26 15.67
CA ARG A 181 13.18 -3.12 14.59
C ARG A 181 14.49 -2.61 13.97
N GLY A 182 15.49 -2.31 14.83
CA GLY A 182 16.83 -1.90 14.42
C GLY A 182 16.99 -0.44 14.02
N ARG A 183 15.91 0.37 14.03
CA ARG A 183 15.96 1.80 13.73
C ARG A 183 15.54 2.64 14.93
N ASP A 184 16.14 3.84 15.05
CA ASP A 184 15.75 4.84 16.01
C ASP A 184 14.79 5.82 15.33
N TYR A 185 13.67 6.14 16.00
CA TYR A 185 12.59 6.97 15.45
C TYR A 185 12.35 8.19 16.32
N VAL A 186 11.98 9.28 15.65
CA VAL A 186 11.44 10.50 16.25
C VAL A 186 9.98 10.62 15.82
N ALA A 187 9.08 10.78 16.78
CA ALA A 187 7.66 10.97 16.55
C ALA A 187 7.18 12.31 17.12
N TRP A 188 6.23 12.91 16.41
CA TRP A 188 5.42 14.03 16.85
C TRP A 188 3.99 13.53 16.97
N TYR A 189 3.34 13.74 18.12
CA TYR A 189 1.98 13.28 18.38
C TYR A 189 1.16 14.40 19.00
N THR A 190 -0.16 14.35 18.81
CA THR A 190 -1.10 15.32 19.37
C THR A 190 -2.10 14.62 20.27
N GLU A 191 -2.36 15.23 21.44
CA GLU A 191 -3.40 14.78 22.37
C GLU A 191 -4.79 15.28 21.98
N GLU A 192 -4.88 16.27 21.08
CA GLU A 192 -6.17 16.76 20.58
C GLU A 192 -6.94 15.68 19.78
N ILE A 193 -6.24 14.68 19.26
CA ILE A 193 -6.83 13.50 18.65
C ILE A 193 -6.54 12.31 19.57
N ALA A 194 -7.47 11.98 20.43
CA ALA A 194 -7.33 11.00 21.51
C ALA A 194 -7.33 9.54 21.03
N TYR A 195 -6.59 9.26 19.95
CA TYR A 195 -6.37 7.90 19.43
C TYR A 195 -4.89 7.56 19.54
N PRO A 196 -4.49 6.58 20.36
CA PRO A 196 -3.09 6.21 20.58
C PRO A 196 -2.52 5.40 19.39
N TYR A 197 -2.70 5.92 18.19
CA TYR A 197 -2.39 5.23 16.93
C TYR A 197 -1.47 6.06 16.05
N GLY A 198 -0.92 5.45 15.03
CA GLY A 198 -0.06 6.10 14.06
C GLY A 198 0.08 5.29 12.77
N PRO A 199 0.93 5.76 11.85
CA PRO A 199 1.17 5.06 10.59
C PRO A 199 1.94 3.75 10.82
N TYR A 200 1.84 2.83 9.89
CA TYR A 200 2.50 1.54 9.91
C TYR A 200 2.18 0.76 11.20
N LYS A 201 3.19 0.39 11.98
CA LYS A 201 3.07 -0.36 13.25
C LYS A 201 3.29 0.54 14.48
N PHE A 202 3.33 1.85 14.29
CA PHE A 202 3.59 2.80 15.36
C PHE A 202 2.30 3.17 16.10
N GLY A 203 2.41 3.28 17.42
CA GLY A 203 1.30 3.66 18.29
C GLY A 203 1.71 3.60 19.75
N GLY A 204 0.76 3.84 20.66
CA GLY A 204 0.98 3.75 22.12
C GLY A 204 1.41 5.06 22.76
N LEU A 205 1.43 6.20 22.03
CA LEU A 205 1.52 7.54 22.60
C LEU A 205 0.15 8.03 23.05
N PRO A 206 0.05 9.06 23.94
CA PRO A 206 -1.23 9.54 24.46
C PRO A 206 -2.07 10.32 23.42
N GLY A 207 -2.00 9.97 22.15
CA GLY A 207 -2.73 10.58 21.06
C GLY A 207 -2.21 10.13 19.70
N LEU A 208 -2.73 10.76 18.63
CA LEU A 208 -2.38 10.39 17.27
C LEU A 208 -0.96 10.82 16.91
N ILE A 209 -0.16 9.91 16.36
CA ILE A 209 1.14 10.24 15.79
C ILE A 209 0.90 11.00 14.48
N THR A 210 1.27 12.26 14.44
CA THR A 210 1.07 13.15 13.29
C THR A 210 2.26 13.16 12.34
N CYS A 211 3.46 12.94 12.88
CA CYS A 211 4.67 12.79 12.07
C CYS A 211 5.60 11.78 12.74
N ILE A 212 6.22 10.92 11.97
CA ILE A 212 7.26 10.02 12.46
C ILE A 212 8.28 9.77 11.37
N TYR A 213 9.55 9.76 11.75
CA TYR A 213 10.66 9.48 10.86
C TYR A 213 11.78 8.76 11.61
N ASP A 214 12.53 7.92 10.89
CA ASP A 214 13.76 7.36 11.43
C ASP A 214 14.88 8.41 11.41
N THR A 215 15.86 8.28 12.31
CA THR A 215 16.92 9.28 12.49
C THR A 215 17.80 9.51 11.27
N GLN A 216 17.72 8.63 10.28
CA GLN A 216 18.41 8.76 8.99
C GLN A 216 17.52 9.39 7.91
N CYS A 217 16.26 9.68 8.24
CA CYS A 217 15.24 10.21 7.31
C CYS A 217 15.03 9.35 6.06
N GLU A 218 15.27 8.03 6.15
CA GLU A 218 14.94 7.10 5.07
C GLU A 218 13.43 6.86 4.96
N TYR A 219 12.73 6.87 6.09
CA TYR A 219 11.27 6.71 6.17
C TYR A 219 10.65 7.88 6.92
N ILE A 220 9.77 8.58 6.26
CA ILE A 220 9.04 9.73 6.83
C ILE A 220 7.56 9.54 6.57
N TYR A 221 6.75 9.63 7.62
CA TYR A 221 5.30 9.67 7.53
C TYR A 221 4.81 10.98 8.13
N THR A 222 4.02 11.73 7.38
CA THR A 222 3.44 13.00 7.85
C THR A 222 1.94 12.99 7.64
N LEU A 223 1.17 13.29 8.67
CA LEU A 223 -0.28 13.44 8.60
C LEU A 223 -0.62 14.63 7.68
N VAL A 224 -1.44 14.36 6.66
CA VAL A 224 -1.88 15.35 5.68
C VAL A 224 -3.40 15.50 5.63
N GLY A 225 -4.12 14.68 6.39
CA GLY A 225 -5.58 14.77 6.53
C GLY A 225 -6.08 13.89 7.67
N PHE A 226 -7.09 14.39 8.38
CA PHE A 226 -7.84 13.63 9.39
C PHE A 226 -9.31 13.99 9.27
N GLU A 227 -10.17 12.99 9.10
CA GLU A 227 -11.59 13.20 8.87
C GLU A 227 -12.43 12.06 9.45
N GLN A 228 -13.70 12.34 9.67
CA GLN A 228 -14.68 11.30 9.94
C GLN A 228 -14.85 10.42 8.70
N ALA A 229 -14.86 9.11 8.89
CA ALA A 229 -15.00 8.16 7.79
C ALA A 229 -16.40 8.28 7.15
N PRO A 230 -16.52 8.13 5.83
CA PRO A 230 -17.80 8.01 5.16
C PRO A 230 -18.61 6.83 5.68
N SER A 231 -19.94 6.90 5.56
CA SER A 231 -20.79 5.74 5.85
C SER A 231 -20.37 4.54 4.98
N ALA A 232 -20.38 3.35 5.56
CA ALA A 232 -19.96 2.11 4.91
C ALA A 232 -18.48 2.08 4.45
N ASP A 233 -17.61 2.76 5.19
CA ASP A 233 -16.17 2.61 5.04
C ASP A 233 -15.71 1.34 5.76
N TYR A 234 -15.45 0.28 5.00
CA TYR A 234 -15.14 -1.04 5.56
C TYR A 234 -13.66 -1.18 5.89
N ILE A 235 -13.38 -1.73 7.08
CA ILE A 235 -12.10 -2.35 7.40
C ILE A 235 -12.23 -3.81 6.99
N TYR A 236 -11.55 -4.20 5.92
CA TYR A 236 -11.78 -5.49 5.27
C TYR A 236 -10.49 -6.12 4.75
N GLU A 237 -10.55 -7.40 4.40
CA GLU A 237 -9.63 -8.06 3.49
C GLU A 237 -10.41 -8.69 2.34
N ARG A 238 -9.77 -8.88 1.18
CA ARG A 238 -10.39 -9.57 0.04
C ARG A 238 -10.64 -11.03 0.40
N ALA A 239 -11.90 -11.49 0.26
CA ALA A 239 -12.32 -12.83 0.71
C ALA A 239 -11.72 -13.96 -0.13
N LEU A 240 -11.47 -13.71 -1.42
CA LEU A 240 -10.96 -14.74 -2.32
C LEU A 240 -9.48 -14.47 -2.63
N VAL A 241 -8.63 -15.14 -1.90
CA VAL A 241 -7.19 -15.16 -2.18
C VAL A 241 -6.79 -16.61 -2.38
N HIS A 242 -6.90 -17.11 -3.61
CA HIS A 242 -6.59 -18.51 -3.94
C HIS A 242 -5.12 -18.91 -3.70
N TRP A 243 -4.24 -17.93 -3.48
CA TRP A 243 -2.80 -18.15 -3.31
C TRP A 243 -2.27 -17.31 -2.14
N LEU A 244 -2.84 -17.50 -0.95
CA LEU A 244 -2.36 -16.90 0.29
C LEU A 244 -1.46 -17.89 1.00
N PHE A 245 -0.20 -17.54 1.15
CA PHE A 245 0.78 -18.35 1.87
C PHE A 245 0.88 -17.86 3.31
N GLU A 246 0.50 -18.72 4.24
CA GLU A 246 0.71 -18.48 5.66
C GLU A 246 2.23 -18.58 5.97
N THR A 247 2.74 -17.61 6.70
CA THR A 247 4.17 -17.55 7.01
C THR A 247 4.43 -16.86 8.35
N LYS A 248 5.71 -16.67 8.69
CA LYS A 248 6.15 -15.84 9.82
C LYS A 248 6.77 -14.56 9.29
N ARG A 249 6.73 -13.49 10.10
CA ARG A 249 7.32 -12.19 9.75
C ARG A 249 8.77 -12.31 9.26
N GLU A 250 9.60 -13.08 9.98
CA GLU A 250 11.02 -13.26 9.66
C GLU A 250 11.23 -13.95 8.31
N VAL A 251 10.36 -14.90 7.99
CA VAL A 251 10.38 -15.60 6.70
C VAL A 251 9.95 -14.65 5.59
N PHE A 252 8.88 -13.87 5.80
CA PHE A 252 8.43 -12.87 4.85
C PHE A 252 9.52 -11.82 4.57
N ALA A 253 10.16 -11.28 5.62
CA ALA A 253 11.25 -10.30 5.49
C ALA A 253 12.45 -10.88 4.71
N ARG A 254 12.84 -12.14 4.98
CA ARG A 254 13.89 -12.83 4.24
C ARG A 254 13.55 -13.03 2.77
N LEU A 255 12.31 -13.46 2.46
CA LEU A 255 11.85 -13.64 1.08
C LEU A 255 11.79 -12.31 0.34
N LEU A 256 11.37 -11.24 1.01
CA LEU A 256 11.31 -9.89 0.43
C LEU A 256 12.73 -9.39 0.10
N ARG A 257 13.69 -9.57 1.01
CA ARG A 257 15.11 -9.28 0.76
C ARG A 257 15.61 -10.05 -0.46
N GLN A 258 15.40 -11.36 -0.48
CA GLN A 258 15.81 -12.21 -1.60
C GLN A 258 15.18 -11.80 -2.91
N TYR A 259 13.92 -11.36 -2.91
CA TYR A 259 13.26 -10.82 -4.10
C TYR A 259 13.92 -9.54 -4.62
N HIS A 260 14.41 -8.68 -3.75
CA HIS A 260 15.12 -7.47 -4.15
C HIS A 260 16.54 -7.78 -4.68
N GLU A 261 17.25 -8.66 -4.01
CA GLU A 261 18.61 -9.07 -4.40
C GLU A 261 18.62 -9.92 -5.69
N GLN A 262 17.66 -10.81 -5.82
CA GLN A 262 17.60 -11.80 -6.91
C GLN A 262 16.19 -11.92 -7.50
N PRO A 263 15.62 -10.84 -8.08
CA PRO A 263 14.23 -10.82 -8.55
C PRO A 263 13.94 -11.85 -9.64
N THR A 264 14.99 -12.35 -10.31
CA THR A 264 14.89 -13.37 -11.35
C THR A 264 14.44 -14.74 -10.80
N LEU A 265 14.70 -15.04 -9.52
CA LEU A 265 14.29 -16.31 -8.89
C LEU A 265 12.76 -16.37 -8.64
N PHE A 266 12.10 -15.23 -8.60
CA PHE A 266 10.66 -15.12 -8.30
C PHE A 266 9.78 -15.02 -9.56
N LYS A 267 10.26 -15.49 -10.69
CA LYS A 267 9.45 -15.56 -11.91
C LYS A 267 8.38 -16.64 -11.78
N SER A 268 7.16 -16.31 -12.13
CA SER A 268 6.18 -17.33 -12.48
C SER A 268 6.47 -17.82 -13.91
N ASP A 269 6.86 -19.05 -14.04
CA ASP A 269 6.97 -19.73 -15.37
C ASP A 269 5.60 -19.88 -16.06
N LEU A 270 4.51 -19.45 -15.41
CA LEU A 270 3.13 -19.68 -15.85
C LEU A 270 2.64 -18.73 -16.94
N VAL A 271 3.40 -17.71 -17.33
CA VAL A 271 2.91 -16.63 -18.20
C VAL A 271 3.55 -16.61 -19.60
N GLN A 272 4.54 -17.43 -19.89
CA GLN A 272 5.14 -17.47 -21.24
C GLN A 272 5.08 -18.87 -21.87
N PRO A 273 4.58 -18.99 -23.11
CA PRO A 273 4.69 -20.24 -23.86
C PRO A 273 6.15 -20.62 -24.00
N ALA A 274 6.43 -21.91 -23.94
CA ALA A 274 7.78 -22.49 -23.92
C ALA A 274 8.71 -22.01 -25.07
N SER A 275 8.15 -21.53 -26.17
CA SER A 275 8.85 -21.05 -27.36
C SER A 275 9.48 -19.65 -27.23
N ARG A 276 9.15 -18.87 -26.19
CA ARG A 276 9.67 -17.51 -25.95
C ARG A 276 10.44 -17.34 -24.65
N ARG A 277 11.00 -18.39 -24.10
CA ARG A 277 11.79 -18.34 -22.84
C ARG A 277 13.15 -17.65 -23.05
N ARG A 278 13.16 -16.36 -23.45
CA ARG A 278 14.33 -15.53 -23.19
C ARG A 278 14.35 -15.27 -21.68
N ARG A 279 15.41 -15.73 -21.02
CA ARG A 279 15.68 -15.44 -19.59
C ARG A 279 15.88 -13.94 -19.45
N ILE A 280 14.79 -13.20 -19.18
CA ILE A 280 14.88 -11.76 -18.88
C ILE A 280 15.51 -11.68 -17.48
N LEU A 281 16.81 -11.40 -17.45
CA LEU A 281 17.50 -11.10 -16.21
C LEU A 281 16.98 -9.77 -15.69
N ARG A 282 16.38 -9.76 -14.50
CA ARG A 282 16.00 -8.54 -13.81
C ARG A 282 17.16 -8.15 -12.91
N PRO A 283 17.66 -6.90 -13.00
CA PRO A 283 18.72 -6.46 -12.11
C PRO A 283 18.21 -6.45 -10.66
N PRO A 284 19.12 -6.59 -9.69
CA PRO A 284 18.80 -6.36 -8.30
C PRO A 284 18.18 -4.98 -8.08
N LYS A 285 17.29 -4.89 -7.11
CA LYS A 285 16.66 -3.65 -6.71
C LYS A 285 17.23 -3.23 -5.35
N PRO A 286 17.37 -1.92 -5.09
CA PRO A 286 17.71 -1.47 -3.75
C PRO A 286 16.74 -2.06 -2.71
N TYR A 287 17.30 -2.54 -1.60
CA TYR A 287 16.51 -3.08 -0.50
C TYR A 287 16.76 -2.25 0.75
N HIS A 288 15.85 -1.36 1.02
CA HIS A 288 15.85 -0.51 2.22
C HIS A 288 14.58 -0.83 3.01
N PRO A 289 14.59 -1.85 3.89
CA PRO A 289 13.41 -2.21 4.65
C PRO A 289 13.17 -1.23 5.79
N ILE A 290 11.90 -1.02 6.12
CA ILE A 290 11.52 -0.24 7.30
C ILE A 290 11.87 -0.96 8.61
N GLU A 291 11.91 -2.30 8.59
CA GLU A 291 12.37 -3.16 9.69
C GLU A 291 13.69 -3.81 9.30
N LEU A 292 14.75 -3.60 10.10
CA LEU A 292 16.08 -4.17 9.87
C LEU A 292 16.26 -5.53 10.55
N GLU A 293 15.39 -5.86 11.54
CA GLU A 293 15.41 -7.07 12.37
C GLU A 293 14.17 -7.94 12.16
#